data_f3d2c1123768f1983e17549c3c3ed28d
#
_entry.id   f3d2c1123768f1983e17549c3c3ed28d
#
_cell.length_a   1.000
_cell.length_b   1.000
_cell.length_c   1.000
_cell.angle_alpha   90.00
_cell.angle_beta   90.00
_cell.angle_gamma   90.00
#
_symmetry.space_group_name_H-M   'P 1'
#
loop_
_entity.id
_entity.type
_entity.pdbx_description
1 polymer ?
#
loop_
_entity_poly.entity_id
_entity_poly.type
_entity_poly.pdbx_seq_one_letter_code
_entity_poly.pdbx_strand_id
1 'polypeptide(L)'
;KIGKNKKGSNGFSQLSVDKKYIYATWDRYYGTDATKEYIYRIAKDGKSAKKLALGRDPQLVDGRIYYLALKSKSEDGMNYSEDTGTVMSMKTDGTDKKKVAQIVNSGDAYRYSLFQSEGKIYYTKENENKTFYDLEGNSYQREAFAVKDENYLSVSLEAVNDGTYTYRTTGKDRYMQTKLYRTDNRTGKKNLVASFKLGIEKYSVCGNYVFVEANVPYKGADVTEKLAVYCYKADGSSKVKLASWFPAE
;
A
#
# COMPACT_ATOMS: atom_id res chain seq x y z
N LYS A 1 -2.25 -18.25 8.07
CA LYS A 1 -2.35 -17.11 9.02
C LYS A 1 -1.06 -16.33 8.96
N ILE A 2 -1.03 -15.26 8.17
CA ILE A 2 0.07 -14.29 8.15
C ILE A 2 -0.15 -13.40 9.37
N GLY A 3 0.84 -13.36 10.27
CA GLY A 3 0.83 -12.48 11.44
C GLY A 3 -0.03 -12.95 12.61
N LYS A 4 0.42 -13.90 13.40
CA LYS A 4 0.01 -13.99 14.81
C LYS A 4 0.75 -12.90 15.56
N ASN A 5 0.08 -11.79 15.87
CA ASN A 5 0.62 -10.74 16.71
C ASN A 5 0.87 -11.23 18.12
N LYS A 6 2.13 -11.24 18.50
CA LYS A 6 2.52 -11.15 19.91
C LYS A 6 2.86 -9.67 20.17
N LYS A 7 1.95 -8.94 20.82
CA LYS A 7 2.11 -7.55 21.32
C LYS A 7 2.74 -6.55 20.33
N GLY A 8 1.94 -5.65 19.82
CA GLY A 8 2.31 -4.52 18.96
C GLY A 8 1.41 -4.42 17.72
N SER A 9 1.11 -3.21 17.26
CA SER A 9 0.46 -2.98 15.98
C SER A 9 1.42 -3.30 14.85
N ASN A 10 1.06 -4.22 13.98
CA ASN A 10 1.83 -4.51 12.78
C ASN A 10 0.90 -4.33 11.59
N GLY A 11 1.32 -3.54 10.62
CA GLY A 11 0.60 -3.29 9.38
C GLY A 11 1.41 -3.70 8.16
N PHE A 12 0.73 -3.94 7.07
CA PHE A 12 1.32 -3.96 5.74
C PHE A 12 0.91 -2.66 5.04
N SER A 13 1.86 -2.01 4.44
CA SER A 13 1.66 -0.82 3.64
C SER A 13 2.37 -0.97 2.29
N GLN A 14 2.09 -0.08 1.36
CA GLN A 14 2.84 0.09 0.11
C GLN A 14 2.99 -1.23 -0.67
N LEU A 15 1.93 -1.63 -1.34
CA LEU A 15 1.84 -2.94 -1.99
C LEU A 15 2.23 -2.87 -3.47
N SER A 16 3.04 -3.82 -3.92
CA SER A 16 3.21 -4.17 -5.33
C SER A 16 2.87 -5.64 -5.57
N VAL A 17 2.39 -5.99 -6.74
CA VAL A 17 1.83 -7.32 -6.99
C VAL A 17 2.28 -7.86 -8.33
N ASP A 18 2.70 -9.13 -8.40
CA ASP A 18 2.87 -9.90 -9.64
C ASP A 18 1.82 -11.02 -9.76
N LYS A 19 2.00 -11.91 -10.71
CA LYS A 19 1.08 -13.04 -10.93
C LYS A 19 0.96 -13.96 -9.71
N LYS A 20 2.00 -14.13 -8.91
CA LYS A 20 2.10 -15.13 -7.82
C LYS A 20 2.19 -14.52 -6.43
N TYR A 21 2.75 -13.33 -6.30
CA TYR A 21 3.14 -12.76 -5.02
C TYR A 21 2.63 -11.33 -4.83
N ILE A 22 2.51 -10.94 -3.57
CA ILE A 22 2.35 -9.58 -3.08
C ILE A 22 3.69 -9.21 -2.44
N TYR A 23 4.20 -8.02 -2.76
CA TYR A 23 5.36 -7.40 -2.12
C TYR A 23 4.85 -6.24 -1.30
N ALA A 24 5.22 -6.18 -0.04
CA ALA A 24 4.68 -5.20 0.90
C ALA A 24 5.74 -4.72 1.88
N THR A 25 5.62 -3.49 2.32
CA THR A 25 6.30 -3.03 3.53
C THR A 25 5.55 -3.59 4.73
N TRP A 26 6.26 -4.20 5.65
CA TRP A 26 5.74 -4.62 6.94
C TRP A 26 6.39 -3.80 8.04
N ASP A 27 5.57 -2.98 8.71
CA ASP A 27 5.97 -2.19 9.86
C ASP A 27 5.88 -3.06 11.11
N ARG A 28 6.98 -3.21 11.80
CA ARG A 28 7.02 -3.90 13.08
C ARG A 28 7.27 -2.92 14.21
N TYR A 29 6.24 -2.65 14.97
CA TYR A 29 6.29 -1.85 16.17
C TYR A 29 6.73 -2.69 17.38
N TYR A 30 7.70 -2.20 18.15
CA TYR A 30 8.29 -2.93 19.28
C TYR A 30 7.86 -2.39 20.65
N GLY A 31 6.85 -1.52 20.70
CA GLY A 31 6.27 -1.06 21.96
C GLY A 31 6.93 0.16 22.61
N THR A 32 7.95 0.73 22.01
CA THR A 32 8.60 1.99 22.41
C THR A 32 9.08 2.68 21.17
N ASP A 33 8.31 3.48 20.50
CA ASP A 33 8.59 4.32 19.33
C ASP A 33 9.58 3.79 18.26
N ALA A 34 10.02 2.53 18.42
CA ALA A 34 10.99 1.88 17.57
C ALA A 34 10.29 1.00 16.53
N THR A 35 10.23 1.49 15.30
CA THR A 35 9.70 0.73 14.17
C THR A 35 10.82 0.17 13.30
N LYS A 36 10.69 -1.07 12.87
CA LYS A 36 11.52 -1.64 11.80
C LYS A 36 10.63 -2.01 10.62
N GLU A 37 10.95 -1.45 9.48
CA GLU A 37 10.22 -1.66 8.24
C GLU A 37 10.98 -2.65 7.37
N TYR A 38 10.28 -3.70 6.94
CA TYR A 38 10.86 -4.73 6.10
C TYR A 38 10.00 -4.98 4.87
N ILE A 39 10.63 -5.23 3.75
CA ILE A 39 9.95 -5.73 2.57
C ILE A 39 9.73 -7.22 2.70
N TYR A 40 8.49 -7.63 2.54
CA TYR A 40 8.06 -9.02 2.50
C TYR A 40 7.53 -9.40 1.13
N ARG A 41 7.81 -10.63 0.72
CA ARG A 41 7.12 -11.32 -0.35
C ARG A 41 6.12 -12.29 0.26
N ILE A 42 4.86 -12.16 -0.13
CA ILE A 42 3.73 -12.92 0.41
C ILE A 42 3.08 -13.67 -0.74
N ALA A 43 2.90 -14.98 -0.61
CA ALA A 43 2.14 -15.76 -1.58
C ALA A 43 0.67 -15.32 -1.56
N LYS A 44 0.06 -15.18 -2.74
CA LYS A 44 -1.35 -14.71 -2.85
C LYS A 44 -2.36 -15.63 -2.19
N ASP A 45 -2.03 -16.91 -2.00
CA ASP A 45 -2.82 -17.86 -1.24
C ASP A 45 -2.70 -17.69 0.29
N GLY A 46 -1.85 -16.75 0.74
CA GLY A 46 -1.64 -16.44 2.14
C GLY A 46 -0.87 -17.51 2.93
N LYS A 47 -0.36 -18.57 2.29
CA LYS A 47 0.29 -19.69 2.98
C LYS A 47 1.74 -19.43 3.35
N SER A 48 2.41 -18.54 2.64
CA SER A 48 3.81 -18.23 2.91
C SER A 48 4.12 -16.74 2.83
N ALA A 49 5.06 -16.30 3.66
CA ALA A 49 5.64 -14.97 3.62
C ALA A 49 7.15 -15.07 3.87
N LYS A 50 7.94 -14.38 3.07
CA LYS A 50 9.40 -14.32 3.19
C LYS A 50 9.85 -12.88 3.33
N LYS A 51 10.66 -12.59 4.34
CA LYS A 51 11.35 -11.32 4.50
C LYS A 51 12.47 -11.21 3.45
N LEU A 52 12.52 -10.10 2.71
CA LEU A 52 13.47 -9.87 1.63
C LEU A 52 14.57 -8.88 2.00
N ALA A 53 14.19 -7.73 2.57
CA ALA A 53 15.12 -6.64 2.86
C ALA A 53 14.62 -5.78 4.04
N LEU A 54 15.52 -5.07 4.69
CA LEU A 54 15.23 -3.91 5.51
C LEU A 54 15.02 -2.73 4.56
N GLY A 55 13.81 -2.19 4.50
CA GLY A 55 13.42 -1.19 3.53
C GLY A 55 11.91 -1.07 3.38
N ARG A 56 11.48 -0.09 2.58
CA ARG A 56 10.08 0.26 2.36
C ARG A 56 9.79 0.61 0.91
N ASP A 57 8.53 0.85 0.58
CA ASP A 57 8.01 1.25 -0.74
C ASP A 57 8.43 0.30 -1.88
N PRO A 58 8.14 -1.00 -1.81
CA PRO A 58 8.49 -1.92 -2.87
C PRO A 58 7.70 -1.61 -4.14
N GLN A 59 8.42 -1.31 -5.24
CA GLN A 59 7.86 -1.07 -6.57
C GLN A 59 8.35 -2.17 -7.51
N LEU A 60 7.44 -2.86 -8.17
CA LEU A 60 7.78 -3.93 -9.11
C LEU A 60 7.84 -3.38 -10.53
N VAL A 61 9.02 -3.42 -11.13
CA VAL A 61 9.26 -3.02 -12.53
C VAL A 61 10.13 -4.07 -13.19
N ASP A 62 9.73 -4.56 -14.35
CA ASP A 62 10.48 -5.52 -15.18
C ASP A 62 11.06 -6.72 -14.41
N GLY A 63 10.24 -7.28 -13.50
CA GLY A 63 10.62 -8.44 -12.70
C GLY A 63 11.64 -8.16 -11.59
N ARG A 64 11.91 -6.89 -11.30
CA ARG A 64 12.74 -6.45 -10.17
C ARG A 64 11.93 -5.61 -9.20
N ILE A 65 12.28 -5.70 -7.93
CA ILE A 65 11.72 -4.88 -6.86
C ILE A 65 12.69 -3.72 -6.61
N TYR A 66 12.20 -2.51 -6.79
CA TYR A 66 12.88 -1.27 -6.38
C TYR A 66 12.33 -0.85 -5.03
N TYR A 67 13.19 -0.34 -4.15
CA TYR A 67 12.78 0.01 -2.79
C TYR A 67 13.70 1.03 -2.15
N LEU A 68 13.19 1.78 -1.16
CA LEU A 68 14.00 2.62 -0.28
C LEU A 68 14.69 1.75 0.75
N ALA A 69 16.03 1.79 0.77
CA ALA A 69 16.83 1.04 1.72
C ALA A 69 16.84 1.75 3.08
N LEU A 70 16.69 0.97 4.12
CA LEU A 70 16.81 1.41 5.51
C LEU A 70 18.04 0.79 6.15
N LYS A 71 18.62 1.46 7.14
CA LYS A 71 19.63 0.88 8.03
C LYS A 71 19.08 0.76 9.46
N SER A 72 19.51 -0.29 10.15
CA SER A 72 19.19 -0.46 11.55
C SER A 72 20.03 0.50 12.38
N LYS A 73 19.41 1.24 13.29
CA LYS A 73 20.07 2.11 14.25
C LYS A 73 19.66 1.69 15.66
N SER A 74 20.56 1.83 16.63
CA SER A 74 20.27 1.62 18.02
C SER A 74 20.76 2.84 18.79
N GLU A 75 19.89 3.46 19.55
CA GLU A 75 20.17 4.65 20.36
C GLU A 75 19.32 4.56 21.62
N ASP A 76 19.93 4.80 22.77
CA ASP A 76 19.27 4.76 24.10
C ASP A 76 18.45 3.49 24.38
N GLY A 77 18.94 2.34 23.90
CA GLY A 77 18.26 1.05 24.06
C GLY A 77 17.10 0.83 23.08
N MET A 78 16.75 1.81 22.25
CA MET A 78 15.75 1.67 21.19
C MET A 78 16.40 1.24 19.87
N ASN A 79 15.73 0.32 19.18
CA ASN A 79 16.18 -0.14 17.86
C ASN A 79 15.17 0.30 16.80
N TYR A 80 15.56 1.16 15.88
CA TYR A 80 14.73 1.67 14.81
C TYR A 80 15.39 1.56 13.44
N SER A 81 14.59 1.84 12.41
CA SER A 81 15.09 1.96 11.04
C SER A 81 15.28 3.42 10.68
N GLU A 82 16.42 3.74 10.09
CA GLU A 82 16.71 5.07 9.55
C GLU A 82 16.77 5.01 8.03
N ASP A 83 16.19 6.01 7.38
CA ASP A 83 16.24 6.14 5.92
C ASP A 83 17.68 6.45 5.47
N THR A 84 18.12 5.73 4.44
CA THR A 84 19.47 5.95 3.88
C THR A 84 19.46 6.90 2.67
N GLY A 85 18.29 7.30 2.19
CA GLY A 85 18.13 8.03 0.94
C GLY A 85 18.58 7.24 -0.30
N THR A 86 18.77 5.93 -0.17
CA THR A 86 19.25 5.06 -1.23
C THR A 86 18.11 4.26 -1.84
N VAL A 87 17.95 4.35 -3.15
CA VAL A 87 17.11 3.42 -3.91
C VAL A 87 17.93 2.19 -4.27
N MET A 88 17.44 1.04 -3.86
CA MET A 88 17.99 -0.27 -4.19
C MET A 88 17.06 -1.02 -5.13
N SER A 89 17.61 -1.98 -5.89
CA SER A 89 16.80 -2.98 -6.58
C SER A 89 17.24 -4.40 -6.19
N MET A 90 16.34 -5.36 -6.30
CA MET A 90 16.60 -6.78 -6.11
C MET A 90 15.70 -7.63 -7.02
N LYS A 91 16.08 -8.89 -7.25
CA LYS A 91 15.15 -9.86 -7.86
C LYS A 91 13.97 -10.13 -6.93
N THR A 92 12.88 -10.63 -7.49
CA THR A 92 11.63 -10.94 -6.74
C THR A 92 11.80 -12.01 -5.66
N ASP A 93 12.89 -12.76 -5.66
CA ASP A 93 13.24 -13.72 -4.60
C ASP A 93 14.10 -13.12 -3.47
N GLY A 94 14.50 -11.83 -3.60
CA GLY A 94 15.32 -11.08 -2.65
C GLY A 94 16.83 -11.16 -2.91
N THR A 95 17.25 -11.82 -3.99
CA THR A 95 18.66 -11.92 -4.40
C THR A 95 19.08 -10.78 -5.34
N ASP A 96 20.33 -10.73 -5.73
CA ASP A 96 20.91 -9.77 -6.70
C ASP A 96 20.57 -8.30 -6.33
N LYS A 97 20.88 -7.93 -5.08
CA LYS A 97 20.67 -6.56 -4.57
C LYS A 97 21.70 -5.62 -5.17
N LYS A 98 21.22 -4.50 -5.73
CA LYS A 98 22.06 -3.47 -6.36
C LYS A 98 21.61 -2.08 -5.93
N LYS A 99 22.57 -1.20 -5.69
CA LYS A 99 22.29 0.24 -5.54
C LYS A 99 21.92 0.80 -6.92
N VAL A 100 20.84 1.56 -6.99
CA VAL A 100 20.34 2.19 -8.21
C VAL A 100 20.64 3.67 -8.18
N ALA A 101 20.25 4.37 -7.11
CA ALA A 101 20.43 5.82 -6.96
C ALA A 101 20.62 6.21 -5.50
N GLN A 102 21.21 7.38 -5.29
CA GLN A 102 21.21 8.12 -4.03
C GLN A 102 20.35 9.36 -4.24
N ILE A 103 19.12 9.36 -3.71
CA ILE A 103 18.16 10.45 -3.96
C ILE A 103 18.29 11.59 -2.95
N VAL A 104 18.89 11.32 -1.77
CA VAL A 104 19.21 12.30 -0.75
C VAL A 104 20.42 11.85 0.08
N ASN A 105 21.04 12.79 0.79
CA ASN A 105 22.09 12.46 1.75
C ASN A 105 21.47 11.86 3.01
N SER A 106 22.15 10.85 3.59
CA SER A 106 21.72 10.24 4.84
C SER A 106 21.71 11.29 5.97
N GLY A 107 20.60 11.47 6.64
CA GLY A 107 20.43 12.44 7.72
C GLY A 107 19.33 13.47 7.48
N ASP A 108 18.91 13.69 6.26
CA ASP A 108 17.69 14.44 5.98
C ASP A 108 16.49 13.58 6.34
N ALA A 109 15.91 13.80 7.51
CA ALA A 109 14.87 13.01 8.15
C ALA A 109 13.49 13.10 7.46
N TYR A 110 13.44 13.45 6.18
CA TYR A 110 12.19 13.61 5.46
C TYR A 110 11.79 12.31 4.79
N ARG A 111 10.51 11.98 4.91
CA ARG A 111 9.94 10.80 4.31
C ARG A 111 9.86 10.97 2.80
N TYR A 112 10.51 10.06 2.11
CA TYR A 112 10.38 9.90 0.67
C TYR A 112 9.47 8.72 0.42
N SER A 113 8.74 8.75 -0.69
CA SER A 113 7.97 7.60 -1.14
C SER A 113 8.30 7.31 -2.59
N LEU A 114 8.49 6.01 -2.90
CA LEU A 114 8.67 5.56 -4.27
C LEU A 114 7.31 5.22 -4.89
N PHE A 115 7.21 5.50 -6.16
CA PHE A 115 6.15 4.96 -7.00
C PHE A 115 6.70 4.64 -8.39
N GLN A 116 5.97 3.82 -9.13
CA GLN A 116 6.31 3.52 -10.51
C GLN A 116 5.25 4.09 -11.45
N SER A 117 5.67 4.56 -12.62
CA SER A 117 4.79 4.94 -13.72
C SER A 117 5.44 4.58 -15.04
N GLU A 118 4.69 3.93 -15.93
CA GLU A 118 5.17 3.54 -17.28
C GLU A 118 6.52 2.79 -17.27
N GLY A 119 6.70 1.90 -16.28
CA GLY A 119 7.94 1.12 -16.12
C GLY A 119 9.14 1.89 -15.59
N LYS A 120 8.95 3.13 -15.15
CA LYS A 120 10.00 3.95 -14.52
C LYS A 120 9.72 4.15 -13.04
N ILE A 121 10.77 4.40 -12.26
CA ILE A 121 10.70 4.68 -10.83
C ILE A 121 10.83 6.18 -10.61
N TYR A 122 9.95 6.69 -9.78
CA TYR A 122 9.93 8.08 -9.31
C TYR A 122 9.87 8.12 -7.79
N TYR A 123 10.17 9.28 -7.21
CA TYR A 123 9.97 9.52 -5.79
C TYR A 123 9.30 10.87 -5.53
N THR A 124 8.64 10.96 -4.38
CA THR A 124 8.09 12.21 -3.84
C THR A 124 8.79 12.55 -2.54
N LYS A 125 8.74 13.84 -2.15
CA LYS A 125 9.11 14.32 -0.83
C LYS A 125 7.85 14.64 -0.02
N GLU A 126 7.87 14.39 1.29
CA GLU A 126 6.70 14.44 2.17
C GLU A 126 5.89 15.74 2.08
N ASN A 127 6.52 16.87 1.85
CA ASN A 127 5.87 18.19 1.78
C ASN A 127 5.66 18.73 0.35
N GLU A 128 5.97 17.92 -0.67
CA GLU A 128 5.89 18.34 -2.07
C GLU A 128 4.82 17.53 -2.83
N ASN A 129 3.56 17.70 -2.44
CA ASN A 129 2.43 16.89 -2.94
C ASN A 129 2.16 16.99 -4.44
N LYS A 130 2.79 17.92 -5.14
CA LYS A 130 2.56 18.16 -6.59
C LYS A 130 3.78 17.88 -7.46
N THR A 131 4.94 17.63 -6.85
CA THR A 131 6.19 17.43 -7.58
C THR A 131 6.69 16.00 -7.39
N PHE A 132 7.06 15.36 -8.49
CA PHE A 132 7.71 14.07 -8.53
C PHE A 132 9.09 14.20 -9.12
N TYR A 133 9.99 13.32 -8.75
CA TYR A 133 11.37 13.30 -9.22
C TYR A 133 11.67 11.93 -9.80
N ASP A 134 12.36 11.87 -10.94
CA ASP A 134 13.00 10.62 -11.37
C ASP A 134 14.28 10.35 -10.56
N LEU A 135 14.93 9.23 -10.84
CA LEU A 135 16.12 8.82 -10.09
C LEU A 135 17.36 9.63 -10.45
N GLU A 136 17.33 10.39 -11.54
CA GLU A 136 18.34 11.38 -11.96
C GLU A 136 18.11 12.75 -11.31
N GLY A 137 16.96 12.96 -10.65
CA GLY A 137 16.61 14.20 -9.96
C GLY A 137 15.85 15.22 -10.81
N ASN A 138 15.43 14.86 -12.02
CA ASN A 138 14.57 15.71 -12.82
C ASN A 138 13.17 15.79 -12.20
N SER A 139 12.60 16.98 -12.13
CA SER A 139 11.29 17.21 -11.51
C SER A 139 10.17 17.21 -12.55
N TYR A 140 9.02 16.68 -12.14
CA TYR A 140 7.79 16.60 -12.94
C TYR A 140 6.61 17.10 -12.11
N GLN A 141 5.68 17.80 -12.73
CA GLN A 141 4.44 18.19 -12.07
C GLN A 141 3.42 17.05 -12.11
N ARG A 142 2.55 16.96 -11.11
CA ARG A 142 1.56 15.88 -10.97
C ARG A 142 0.64 15.73 -12.18
N GLU A 143 0.34 16.81 -12.86
CA GLU A 143 -0.50 16.81 -14.07
C GLU A 143 0.16 16.10 -15.27
N ALA A 144 1.50 15.96 -15.26
CA ALA A 144 2.23 15.22 -16.29
C ALA A 144 2.02 13.69 -16.19
N PHE A 145 1.61 13.20 -15.02
CA PHE A 145 1.28 11.80 -14.81
C PHE A 145 -0.22 11.63 -15.01
N ALA A 146 -0.66 11.40 -16.24
CA ALA A 146 -2.02 10.91 -16.47
C ALA A 146 -2.17 9.61 -15.64
N VAL A 147 -3.17 9.60 -14.74
CA VAL A 147 -3.44 8.48 -13.83
C VAL A 147 -3.92 7.27 -14.65
N LYS A 148 -3.00 6.64 -15.39
CA LYS A 148 -3.15 5.30 -15.95
C LYS A 148 -2.48 4.26 -15.06
N ASP A 149 -2.04 4.66 -13.86
CA ASP A 149 -1.24 3.78 -13.03
C ASP A 149 -2.14 2.84 -12.24
N GLU A 150 -2.21 1.61 -12.73
CA GLU A 150 -2.93 0.49 -12.08
C GLU A 150 -2.38 0.16 -10.68
N ASN A 151 -1.30 0.77 -10.26
CA ASN A 151 -0.59 0.48 -9.02
C ASN A 151 -0.63 1.63 -7.99
N TYR A 152 -1.19 2.77 -8.31
CA TYR A 152 -1.34 3.85 -7.34
C TYR A 152 -2.51 3.52 -6.41
N LEU A 153 -2.19 3.13 -5.19
CA LEU A 153 -3.16 3.00 -4.11
C LEU A 153 -3.68 4.39 -3.75
N SER A 154 -4.75 4.84 -4.43
CA SER A 154 -5.48 6.01 -4.00
C SER A 154 -6.03 5.75 -2.60
N VAL A 155 -5.49 6.47 -1.62
CA VAL A 155 -5.91 6.39 -0.21
C VAL A 155 -7.21 7.18 0.01
N SER A 156 -7.79 7.73 -1.04
CA SER A 156 -9.01 8.53 -0.95
C SER A 156 -10.24 7.74 -1.39
N LEU A 157 -11.40 8.13 -0.87
CA LEU A 157 -12.71 7.67 -1.34
C LEU A 157 -13.11 8.33 -2.69
N GLU A 158 -12.15 8.94 -3.38
CA GLU A 158 -12.34 9.52 -4.70
C GLU A 158 -12.62 8.44 -5.74
N ALA A 159 -13.22 8.87 -6.84
CA ALA A 159 -13.49 7.96 -7.93
C ALA A 159 -12.19 7.47 -8.58
N VAL A 160 -12.05 6.16 -8.73
CA VAL A 160 -10.97 5.53 -9.49
C VAL A 160 -11.48 5.16 -10.87
N ASN A 161 -10.75 5.55 -11.90
CA ASN A 161 -11.07 5.21 -13.30
C ASN A 161 -9.91 4.41 -13.90
N ASP A 162 -10.15 3.17 -14.30
CA ASP A 162 -9.17 2.28 -14.94
C ASP A 162 -9.20 2.33 -16.48
N GLY A 163 -9.93 3.29 -17.05
CA GLY A 163 -10.15 3.43 -18.50
C GLY A 163 -11.40 2.70 -18.99
N THR A 164 -11.68 1.52 -18.48
CA THR A 164 -12.87 0.72 -18.83
C THR A 164 -14.01 0.94 -17.85
N TYR A 165 -13.69 1.05 -16.57
CA TYR A 165 -14.64 1.21 -15.48
C TYR A 165 -14.30 2.40 -14.59
N THR A 166 -15.36 3.00 -14.03
CA THR A 166 -15.25 3.99 -12.96
C THR A 166 -15.79 3.39 -11.67
N TYR A 167 -14.98 3.43 -10.62
CA TYR A 167 -15.33 2.97 -9.27
C TYR A 167 -15.68 4.17 -8.41
N ARG A 168 -16.80 4.09 -7.70
CA ARG A 168 -17.23 5.16 -6.77
C ARG A 168 -17.92 4.58 -5.56
N THR A 169 -17.63 5.20 -4.41
CA THR A 169 -18.39 4.96 -3.19
C THR A 169 -19.66 5.81 -3.15
N THR A 170 -20.65 5.33 -2.43
CA THR A 170 -21.85 6.09 -2.07
C THR A 170 -22.25 5.77 -0.64
N GLY A 171 -22.84 6.72 0.07
CA GLY A 171 -23.23 6.57 1.45
C GLY A 171 -24.29 7.57 1.87
N LYS A 172 -24.50 7.72 3.18
CA LYS A 172 -25.46 8.67 3.74
C LYS A 172 -24.96 10.12 3.59
N ASP A 173 -23.66 10.31 3.72
CA ASP A 173 -23.00 11.59 3.58
C ASP A 173 -21.53 11.39 3.17
N ARG A 174 -20.74 12.45 3.08
CA ARG A 174 -19.31 12.40 2.69
C ARG A 174 -18.41 11.68 3.68
N TYR A 175 -18.85 11.47 4.91
CA TYR A 175 -18.05 10.84 5.97
C TYR A 175 -18.39 9.35 6.15
N MET A 176 -19.57 8.91 5.69
CA MET A 176 -20.03 7.53 5.84
C MET A 176 -20.38 6.91 4.47
N GLN A 177 -19.37 6.53 3.74
CA GLN A 177 -19.52 5.81 2.46
C GLN A 177 -19.71 4.31 2.72
N THR A 178 -20.84 3.76 2.35
CA THR A 178 -21.20 2.38 2.72
C THR A 178 -21.25 1.39 1.58
N LYS A 179 -21.24 1.86 0.34
CA LYS A 179 -21.31 1.02 -0.86
C LYS A 179 -20.26 1.45 -1.87
N LEU A 180 -19.63 0.49 -2.52
CA LEU A 180 -18.72 0.69 -3.63
C LEU A 180 -19.34 0.11 -4.89
N TYR A 181 -19.44 0.91 -5.94
CA TYR A 181 -19.96 0.54 -7.24
C TYR A 181 -18.88 0.62 -8.31
N ARG A 182 -19.01 -0.24 -9.31
CA ARG A 182 -18.30 -0.17 -10.58
C ARG A 182 -19.28 0.20 -11.68
N THR A 183 -18.96 1.22 -12.48
CA THR A 183 -19.73 1.65 -13.64
C THR A 183 -18.93 1.41 -14.91
N ASP A 184 -19.46 0.71 -15.86
CA ASP A 184 -18.87 0.54 -17.20
C ASP A 184 -18.93 1.89 -17.94
N ASN A 185 -17.77 2.41 -18.36
CA ASN A 185 -17.65 3.76 -18.95
C ASN A 185 -18.33 3.87 -20.31
N ARG A 186 -18.45 2.77 -21.04
CA ARG A 186 -19.08 2.73 -22.36
C ARG A 186 -20.59 2.59 -22.28
N THR A 187 -21.09 1.77 -21.39
CA THR A 187 -22.53 1.42 -21.34
C THR A 187 -23.30 2.13 -20.23
N GLY A 188 -22.59 2.72 -19.25
CA GLY A 188 -23.19 3.29 -18.04
C GLY A 188 -23.73 2.24 -17.06
N LYS A 189 -23.59 0.94 -17.35
CA LYS A 189 -24.10 -0.12 -16.47
C LYS A 189 -23.36 -0.10 -15.14
N LYS A 190 -24.13 -0.05 -14.06
CA LYS A 190 -23.64 0.05 -12.68
C LYS A 190 -23.82 -1.28 -11.94
N ASN A 191 -22.75 -1.78 -11.35
CA ASN A 191 -22.74 -3.00 -10.53
C ASN A 191 -22.23 -2.70 -9.12
N LEU A 192 -22.84 -3.29 -8.09
CA LEU A 192 -22.36 -3.24 -6.72
C LEU A 192 -21.16 -4.17 -6.56
N VAL A 193 -20.05 -3.65 -6.07
CA VAL A 193 -18.83 -4.41 -5.76
C VAL A 193 -18.78 -4.80 -4.28
N ALA A 194 -19.04 -3.84 -3.38
CA ALA A 194 -18.95 -4.04 -1.94
C ALA A 194 -20.01 -3.23 -1.20
N SER A 195 -20.45 -3.75 -0.04
CA SER A 195 -21.34 -3.04 0.88
C SER A 195 -20.96 -3.34 2.33
N PHE A 196 -20.87 -2.27 3.15
CA PHE A 196 -20.54 -2.33 4.58
C PHE A 196 -21.48 -1.44 5.38
N LYS A 197 -21.98 -1.97 6.51
CA LYS A 197 -22.94 -1.25 7.34
C LYS A 197 -22.30 -0.06 8.07
N LEU A 198 -21.07 -0.19 8.52
CA LEU A 198 -20.37 0.78 9.35
C LEU A 198 -19.44 1.71 8.56
N GLY A 199 -19.29 1.50 7.26
CA GLY A 199 -18.53 2.38 6.37
C GLY A 199 -17.34 1.72 5.69
N ILE A 200 -16.96 2.35 4.58
CA ILE A 200 -15.73 2.04 3.80
C ILE A 200 -14.76 3.17 4.11
N GLU A 201 -13.59 2.83 4.63
CA GLU A 201 -12.54 3.80 4.96
C GLU A 201 -11.69 4.15 3.72
N LYS A 202 -11.36 3.14 2.95
CA LYS A 202 -10.63 3.30 1.70
C LYS A 202 -10.80 2.10 0.79
N TYR A 203 -10.49 2.28 -0.48
CA TYR A 203 -10.43 1.20 -1.44
C TYR A 203 -9.34 1.44 -2.49
N SER A 204 -8.91 0.37 -3.14
CA SER A 204 -8.00 0.42 -4.28
C SER A 204 -8.39 -0.61 -5.31
N VAL A 205 -8.09 -0.32 -6.57
CA VAL A 205 -8.37 -1.19 -7.72
C VAL A 205 -7.04 -1.69 -8.27
N CYS A 206 -6.92 -2.99 -8.48
CA CYS A 206 -5.73 -3.62 -9.06
C CYS A 206 -6.18 -4.69 -10.05
N GLY A 207 -6.17 -4.37 -11.34
CA GLY A 207 -6.66 -5.23 -12.40
C GLY A 207 -8.10 -5.72 -12.11
N ASN A 208 -8.31 -7.02 -12.07
CA ASN A 208 -9.62 -7.62 -11.80
C ASN A 208 -9.99 -7.72 -10.31
N TYR A 209 -9.27 -7.03 -9.43
CA TYR A 209 -9.50 -7.07 -7.99
C TYR A 209 -9.70 -5.69 -7.40
N VAL A 210 -10.52 -5.63 -6.36
CA VAL A 210 -10.74 -4.44 -5.56
C VAL A 210 -10.47 -4.78 -4.09
N PHE A 211 -9.58 -4.03 -3.47
CA PHE A 211 -9.29 -4.13 -2.05
C PHE A 211 -10.08 -3.06 -1.32
N VAL A 212 -10.77 -3.45 -0.27
CA VAL A 212 -11.62 -2.55 0.51
C VAL A 212 -11.26 -2.67 1.98
N GLU A 213 -10.87 -1.57 2.59
CA GLU A 213 -10.76 -1.42 4.04
C GLU A 213 -12.06 -0.82 4.56
N ALA A 214 -12.67 -1.45 5.54
CA ALA A 214 -13.97 -1.06 6.05
C ALA A 214 -14.11 -1.34 7.54
N ASN A 215 -14.95 -0.53 8.21
CA ASN A 215 -15.39 -0.80 9.55
C ASN A 215 -16.38 -1.96 9.59
N VAL A 216 -16.13 -2.93 10.47
CA VAL A 216 -16.98 -4.10 10.65
C VAL A 216 -17.33 -4.29 12.12
N PRO A 217 -18.54 -4.82 12.43
CA PRO A 217 -18.95 -5.03 13.81
C PRO A 217 -17.97 -5.92 14.57
N TYR A 218 -17.75 -5.56 15.81
CA TYR A 218 -17.02 -6.34 16.80
C TYR A 218 -17.83 -6.44 18.10
N LYS A 219 -17.82 -7.61 18.70
CA LYS A 219 -18.45 -7.85 20.02
C LYS A 219 -17.36 -7.85 21.08
N GLY A 220 -17.05 -6.71 21.64
CA GLY A 220 -16.14 -6.51 22.76
C GLY A 220 -16.78 -5.61 23.80
N ALA A 221 -16.23 -5.57 25.01
CA ALA A 221 -16.82 -4.79 26.11
C ALA A 221 -16.74 -3.28 25.85
N ASP A 222 -15.64 -2.81 25.28
CA ASP A 222 -15.34 -1.37 25.16
C ASP A 222 -15.26 -0.87 23.69
N VAL A 223 -15.22 -1.79 22.71
CA VAL A 223 -15.10 -1.47 21.29
C VAL A 223 -16.16 -2.22 20.50
N THR A 224 -16.97 -1.47 19.75
CA THR A 224 -18.09 -2.02 18.97
C THR A 224 -17.75 -2.33 17.51
N GLU A 225 -16.59 -1.85 17.02
CA GLU A 225 -16.15 -2.02 15.64
C GLU A 225 -14.63 -2.20 15.52
N LYS A 226 -14.21 -2.72 14.40
CA LYS A 226 -12.80 -2.85 14.02
C LYS A 226 -12.63 -2.70 12.53
N LEU A 227 -11.41 -2.38 12.09
CA LEU A 227 -11.06 -2.35 10.68
C LEU A 227 -10.86 -3.77 10.13
N ALA A 228 -11.25 -3.96 8.87
CA ALA A 228 -10.97 -5.20 8.14
C ALA A 228 -10.73 -4.89 6.67
N VAL A 229 -9.79 -5.63 6.07
CA VAL A 229 -9.51 -5.57 4.64
C VAL A 229 -10.11 -6.79 3.95
N TYR A 230 -10.79 -6.52 2.86
CA TYR A 230 -11.37 -7.52 1.98
C TYR A 230 -10.82 -7.35 0.56
N CYS A 231 -10.63 -8.49 -0.13
CA CYS A 231 -10.41 -8.54 -1.56
C CYS A 231 -11.69 -9.00 -2.25
N TYR A 232 -12.16 -8.24 -3.21
CA TYR A 232 -13.27 -8.58 -4.09
C TYR A 232 -12.77 -8.82 -5.51
N LYS A 233 -13.45 -9.69 -6.29
CA LYS A 233 -13.36 -9.52 -7.74
C LYS A 233 -14.02 -8.20 -8.14
N ALA A 234 -13.49 -7.54 -9.16
CA ALA A 234 -13.97 -6.23 -9.58
C ALA A 234 -15.45 -6.22 -10.02
N ASP A 235 -16.01 -7.37 -10.42
CA ASP A 235 -17.43 -7.55 -10.73
C ASP A 235 -18.33 -7.80 -9.52
N GLY A 236 -17.75 -7.90 -8.32
CA GLY A 236 -18.46 -8.18 -7.07
C GLY A 236 -18.80 -9.67 -6.86
N SER A 237 -18.39 -10.58 -7.76
CA SER A 237 -18.78 -12.00 -7.73
C SER A 237 -18.11 -12.81 -6.62
N SER A 238 -17.04 -12.33 -6.01
CA SER A 238 -16.37 -13.00 -4.90
C SER A 238 -15.80 -12.03 -3.89
N LYS A 239 -15.70 -12.49 -2.64
CA LYS A 239 -15.19 -11.73 -1.50
C LYS A 239 -14.31 -12.61 -0.63
N VAL A 240 -13.11 -12.16 -0.30
CA VAL A 240 -12.21 -12.82 0.64
C VAL A 240 -11.79 -11.80 1.70
N LYS A 241 -11.93 -12.15 2.98
CA LYS A 241 -11.39 -11.34 4.08
C LYS A 241 -9.90 -11.63 4.21
N LEU A 242 -9.07 -10.60 4.10
CA LEU A 242 -7.61 -10.72 4.19
C LEU A 242 -7.09 -10.53 5.61
N ALA A 243 -7.55 -9.48 6.29
CA ALA A 243 -7.07 -9.11 7.63
C ALA A 243 -8.15 -8.37 8.43
N SER A 244 -7.95 -8.23 9.73
CA SER A 244 -8.68 -7.28 10.57
C SER A 244 -7.86 -6.91 11.79
N TRP A 245 -8.01 -5.68 12.29
CA TRP A 245 -7.31 -5.12 13.45
C TRP A 245 -8.18 -4.05 14.12
N PHE A 246 -7.79 -3.66 15.33
CA PHE A 246 -8.34 -2.47 15.97
C PHE A 246 -7.55 -1.26 15.48
N PRO A 247 -8.22 -0.10 15.23
CA PRO A 247 -7.51 1.16 15.04
C PRO A 247 -6.56 1.37 16.24
N ALA A 248 -5.38 1.90 16.01
CA ALA A 248 -4.53 2.38 17.09
C ALA A 248 -5.22 3.62 17.70
N GLU A 249 -5.32 3.66 19.03
CA GLU A 249 -5.72 4.85 19.78
C GLU A 249 -4.66 5.96 19.64
#